data_9a484e16a49873ab612db541432bf428
#
_entry.id   9a484e16a49873ab612db541432bf428
#
_cell.length_a   1.000
_cell.length_b   1.000
_cell.length_c   1.000
_cell.angle_alpha   90.00
_cell.angle_beta   90.00
_cell.angle_gamma   90.00
#
_symmetry.space_group_name_H-M   'P 1'
#
loop_
_entity.id
_entity.type
_entity.pdbx_description
1 polymer ?
#
loop_
_entity_poly.entity_id
_entity_poly.type
_entity_poly.pdbx_seq_one_letter_code
_entity_poly.pdbx_strand_id
1 'polypeptide(L)'
;YPLNNIILIILNIINVLTHMDKKNILSIKNLKKIYPSKQSGDTHALNNLNLDVQEGEIFGLLGPNGAGKTTFINIVAGTVIKTAGQVNVYGFDLDKNPRQVRASVGIVPQEINVDPFFTPKKLLDIQAGMYGVAKKDRITDKILELTSLTDKADSYMRSLSGGMKRRLLLAKAMVHQPPILILDEPTAGVDVDLRQKLLENVKELNKQGVTIILTTHYLQEA
;
A
#
# COMPACT_ATOMS: atom_id res chain seq x y z
N TYR A 1 29.91 -2.46 0.17
CA TYR A 1 29.40 -2.09 1.51
C TYR A 1 28.05 -2.76 1.69
N PRO A 2 27.82 -3.55 2.75
CA PRO A 2 26.52 -4.16 2.98
C PRO A 2 25.53 -3.05 3.34
N LEU A 3 24.48 -2.92 2.55
CA LEU A 3 23.35 -2.01 2.77
C LEU A 3 22.50 -2.52 3.96
N ASN A 4 22.99 -2.30 5.17
CA ASN A 4 22.30 -2.67 6.41
C ASN A 4 21.43 -1.52 6.98
N ASN A 5 21.11 -0.51 6.20
CA ASN A 5 20.39 0.64 6.72
C ASN A 5 19.08 0.90 5.97
N ILE A 6 18.10 0.00 6.17
CA ILE A 6 16.72 0.46 6.16
C ILE A 6 16.57 1.21 7.48
N ILE A 7 16.63 2.53 7.43
CA ILE A 7 16.33 3.35 8.61
C ILE A 7 14.82 3.26 8.81
N LEU A 8 14.41 2.43 9.76
CA LEU A 8 13.03 2.31 10.22
C LEU A 8 12.76 3.53 11.12
N ILE A 9 12.15 4.57 10.57
CA ILE A 9 11.67 5.69 11.39
C ILE A 9 10.22 5.39 11.75
N ILE A 10 10.01 5.00 13.01
CA ILE A 10 8.68 4.92 13.61
C ILE A 10 8.28 6.35 13.95
N LEU A 11 7.45 6.97 13.10
CA LEU A 11 6.79 8.21 13.45
C LEU A 11 5.59 7.88 14.34
N ASN A 12 5.87 7.78 15.64
CA ASN A 12 4.84 7.86 16.66
C ASN A 12 4.30 9.29 16.68
N ILE A 13 3.40 9.63 15.75
CA ILE A 13 2.62 10.86 15.86
C ILE A 13 1.53 10.60 16.89
N ILE A 14 1.89 10.90 18.15
CA ILE A 14 0.99 11.22 19.26
C ILE A 14 -0.14 10.21 19.48
N ASN A 15 0.15 9.15 20.24
CA ASN A 15 -0.85 8.53 21.11
C ASN A 15 -0.20 8.03 22.42
N VAL A 16 0.22 8.98 23.26
CA VAL A 16 0.75 8.71 24.63
C VAL A 16 -0.38 8.40 25.63
N LEU A 17 -1.64 8.27 25.22
CA LEU A 17 -2.77 8.19 26.17
C LEU A 17 -3.77 7.06 25.89
N THR A 18 -3.36 5.89 25.39
CA THR A 18 -4.17 4.66 25.61
C THR A 18 -3.30 3.43 25.44
N HIS A 19 -2.73 2.95 26.53
CA HIS A 19 -2.23 1.58 26.67
C HIS A 19 -3.44 0.62 26.67
N MET A 20 -4.06 0.43 25.50
CA MET A 20 -4.82 -0.79 25.21
C MET A 20 -3.89 -1.63 24.33
N ASP A 21 -3.81 -2.95 24.56
CA ASP A 21 -3.00 -3.90 23.79
C ASP A 21 -3.34 -3.80 22.29
N LYS A 22 -2.64 -2.90 21.57
CA LYS A 22 -2.82 -2.78 20.12
C LYS A 22 -2.28 -4.04 19.46
N LYS A 23 -3.14 -4.71 18.72
CA LYS A 23 -2.82 -5.93 17.99
C LYS A 23 -1.88 -5.61 16.82
N ASN A 24 -0.80 -6.41 16.66
CA ASN A 24 0.02 -6.34 15.46
C ASN A 24 -0.81 -6.79 14.25
N ILE A 25 -1.08 -5.86 13.33
CA ILE A 25 -1.85 -6.13 12.11
C ILE A 25 -0.97 -6.67 10.98
N LEU A 26 0.32 -6.31 10.98
CA LEU A 26 1.37 -6.86 10.13
C LEU A 26 2.54 -7.28 11.02
N SER A 27 2.99 -8.52 10.88
CA SER A 27 4.18 -9.04 11.58
C SER A 27 5.08 -9.79 10.61
N ILE A 28 6.34 -9.41 10.57
CA ILE A 28 7.36 -9.96 9.69
C ILE A 28 8.56 -10.40 10.52
N LYS A 29 8.98 -11.64 10.30
CA LYS A 29 10.10 -12.23 11.03
C LYS A 29 11.12 -12.82 10.06
N ASN A 30 12.37 -12.35 10.16
CA ASN A 30 13.52 -12.83 9.40
C ASN A 30 13.28 -12.93 7.88
N LEU A 31 12.53 -11.96 7.32
CA LEU A 31 12.17 -11.96 5.90
C LEU A 31 13.41 -11.79 5.04
N LYS A 32 13.58 -12.73 4.09
CA LYS A 32 14.67 -12.71 3.11
C LYS A 32 14.11 -12.78 1.70
N LYS A 33 14.73 -12.03 0.81
CA LYS A 33 14.54 -12.17 -0.63
C LYS A 33 15.88 -12.05 -1.35
N ILE A 34 16.22 -13.12 -2.06
CA ILE A 34 17.41 -13.21 -2.90
C ILE A 34 16.93 -13.40 -4.33
N TYR A 35 17.43 -12.59 -5.24
CA TYR A 35 17.27 -12.76 -6.68
C TYR A 35 18.56 -13.37 -7.23
N PRO A 36 18.51 -14.63 -7.69
CA PRO A 36 19.69 -15.28 -8.25
C PRO A 36 20.07 -14.67 -9.59
N SER A 37 21.36 -14.45 -9.83
CA SER A 37 21.90 -13.99 -11.10
C SER A 37 23.17 -14.76 -11.46
N LYS A 38 23.17 -15.35 -12.66
CA LYS A 38 24.35 -16.09 -13.19
C LYS A 38 25.50 -15.17 -13.61
N GLN A 39 25.23 -13.91 -13.88
CA GLN A 39 26.20 -12.97 -14.45
C GLN A 39 26.80 -11.98 -13.41
N SER A 40 26.01 -11.54 -12.45
CA SER A 40 26.41 -10.47 -11.50
C SER A 40 26.48 -10.92 -10.04
N GLY A 41 26.26 -12.22 -9.77
CA GLY A 41 26.11 -12.72 -8.40
C GLY A 41 24.71 -12.44 -7.82
N ASP A 42 24.35 -13.12 -6.76
CA ASP A 42 23.04 -13.03 -6.14
C ASP A 42 22.78 -11.65 -5.54
N THR A 43 21.61 -11.09 -5.81
CA THR A 43 21.16 -9.82 -5.23
C THR A 43 20.30 -10.07 -4.00
N HIS A 44 20.80 -9.68 -2.83
CA HIS A 44 20.08 -9.75 -1.56
C HIS A 44 19.18 -8.50 -1.41
N ALA A 45 17.95 -8.58 -1.90
CA ALA A 45 17.00 -7.47 -1.85
C ALA A 45 16.44 -7.24 -0.44
N LEU A 46 16.23 -8.32 0.33
CA LEU A 46 15.86 -8.28 1.75
C LEU A 46 16.74 -9.25 2.53
N ASN A 47 17.30 -8.80 3.66
CA ASN A 47 18.17 -9.60 4.49
C ASN A 47 17.75 -9.52 5.97
N ASN A 48 17.03 -10.55 6.44
CA ASN A 48 16.52 -10.66 7.82
C ASN A 48 15.67 -9.46 8.27
N LEU A 49 14.77 -8.96 7.40
CA LEU A 49 13.85 -7.90 7.79
C LEU A 49 12.90 -8.40 8.88
N ASN A 50 12.86 -7.65 9.99
CA ASN A 50 11.89 -7.83 11.07
C ASN A 50 11.12 -6.53 11.22
N LEU A 51 9.78 -6.63 11.27
CA LEU A 51 8.89 -5.48 11.29
C LEU A 51 7.55 -5.87 11.89
N ASP A 52 7.07 -5.08 12.83
CA ASP A 52 5.71 -5.15 13.34
C ASP A 52 5.03 -3.80 13.16
N VAL A 53 3.79 -3.80 12.64
CA VAL A 53 2.93 -2.63 12.49
C VAL A 53 1.66 -2.86 13.30
N GLN A 54 1.26 -1.86 14.08
CA GLN A 54 0.07 -1.94 14.93
C GLN A 54 -1.18 -1.51 14.17
N GLU A 55 -2.33 -2.04 14.57
CA GLU A 55 -3.62 -1.66 14.02
C GLU A 55 -3.91 -0.16 14.22
N GLY A 56 -4.37 0.51 13.16
CA GLY A 56 -4.65 1.94 13.15
C GLY A 56 -3.41 2.85 13.14
N GLU A 57 -2.21 2.32 12.92
CA GLU A 57 -0.97 3.08 12.83
C GLU A 57 -0.77 3.65 11.42
N ILE A 58 -0.11 4.82 11.33
CA ILE A 58 0.54 5.27 10.09
C ILE A 58 2.01 4.94 10.23
N PHE A 59 2.47 3.97 9.45
CA PHE A 59 3.84 3.48 9.48
C PHE A 59 4.63 3.96 8.26
N GLY A 60 5.71 4.71 8.49
CA GLY A 60 6.62 5.19 7.44
C GLY A 60 7.80 4.24 7.21
N LEU A 61 7.95 3.72 6.01
CA LEU A 61 9.11 2.94 5.57
C LEU A 61 10.03 3.82 4.71
N LEU A 62 11.05 4.39 5.34
CA LEU A 62 12.01 5.28 4.69
C LEU A 62 13.23 4.51 4.20
N GLY A 63 13.72 4.84 3.00
CA GLY A 63 14.97 4.28 2.48
C GLY A 63 15.28 4.73 1.06
N PRO A 64 16.55 4.66 0.62
CA PRO A 64 16.95 5.01 -0.74
C PRO A 64 16.35 4.05 -1.78
N ASN A 65 16.45 4.42 -3.05
CA ASN A 65 16.11 3.51 -4.14
C ASN A 65 17.02 2.27 -4.08
N GLY A 66 16.43 1.10 -4.33
CA GLY A 66 17.13 -0.18 -4.19
C GLY A 66 17.20 -0.74 -2.76
N ALA A 67 16.68 -0.05 -1.74
CA ALA A 67 16.66 -0.54 -0.35
C ALA A 67 15.71 -1.74 -0.10
N GLY A 68 15.00 -2.22 -1.12
CA GLY A 68 14.09 -3.37 -1.00
C GLY A 68 12.64 -3.00 -0.66
N LYS A 69 12.27 -1.72 -0.57
CA LYS A 69 10.90 -1.28 -0.24
C LYS A 69 9.84 -1.91 -1.15
N THR A 70 10.00 -1.76 -2.46
CA THR A 70 9.09 -2.34 -3.46
C THR A 70 9.11 -3.88 -3.44
N THR A 71 10.27 -4.50 -3.15
CA THR A 71 10.36 -5.96 -2.98
C THR A 71 9.53 -6.43 -1.78
N PHE A 72 9.61 -5.73 -0.66
CA PHE A 72 8.79 -5.97 0.53
C PHE A 72 7.30 -5.87 0.20
N ILE A 73 6.87 -4.77 -0.43
CA ILE A 73 5.47 -4.56 -0.85
C ILE A 73 5.00 -5.70 -1.75
N ASN A 74 5.79 -6.07 -2.76
CA ASN A 74 5.46 -7.12 -3.70
C ASN A 74 5.35 -8.51 -3.04
N ILE A 75 6.10 -8.77 -1.97
CA ILE A 75 5.95 -10.00 -1.18
C ILE A 75 4.62 -9.98 -0.43
N VAL A 76 4.28 -8.89 0.25
CA VAL A 76 2.98 -8.74 0.95
C VAL A 76 1.81 -8.82 -0.03
N ALA A 77 1.95 -8.22 -1.22
CA ALA A 77 0.99 -8.33 -2.33
C ALA A 77 0.82 -9.76 -2.87
N GLY A 78 1.77 -10.65 -2.58
CA GLY A 78 1.80 -12.01 -3.12
C GLY A 78 2.19 -12.08 -4.60
N THR A 79 2.82 -11.03 -5.15
CA THR A 79 3.35 -10.98 -6.54
C THR A 79 4.80 -11.46 -6.61
N VAL A 80 5.53 -11.40 -5.50
CA VAL A 80 6.89 -11.92 -5.35
C VAL A 80 6.93 -12.97 -4.24
N ILE A 81 7.49 -14.14 -4.53
CA ILE A 81 7.70 -15.21 -3.55
C ILE A 81 8.94 -14.87 -2.73
N LYS A 82 8.82 -14.86 -1.41
CA LYS A 82 9.95 -14.69 -0.49
C LYS A 82 10.92 -15.88 -0.55
N THR A 83 12.18 -15.66 -0.23
CA THR A 83 13.17 -16.74 -0.13
C THR A 83 13.09 -17.47 1.21
N ALA A 84 12.90 -16.71 2.31
CA ALA A 84 12.76 -17.26 3.67
C ALA A 84 12.06 -16.26 4.59
N GLY A 85 11.75 -16.66 5.81
CA GLY A 85 11.10 -15.83 6.83
C GLY A 85 9.59 -16.01 6.88
N GLN A 86 8.95 -15.32 7.80
CA GLN A 86 7.51 -15.38 8.04
C GLN A 86 6.87 -14.02 7.81
N VAL A 87 5.68 -14.02 7.20
CA VAL A 87 4.86 -12.82 6.98
C VAL A 87 3.43 -13.15 7.43
N ASN A 88 2.95 -12.43 8.42
CA ASN A 88 1.59 -12.53 8.92
C ASN A 88 0.89 -11.18 8.73
N VAL A 89 -0.28 -11.19 8.09
CA VAL A 89 -1.05 -9.99 7.76
C VAL A 89 -2.47 -10.20 8.25
N TYR A 90 -2.95 -9.32 9.11
CA TYR A 90 -4.29 -9.38 9.70
C TYR A 90 -4.61 -10.75 10.35
N GLY A 91 -3.59 -11.40 10.95
CA GLY A 91 -3.69 -12.72 11.54
C GLY A 91 -3.55 -13.90 10.56
N PHE A 92 -3.40 -13.63 9.26
CA PHE A 92 -3.23 -14.67 8.24
C PHE A 92 -1.76 -14.83 7.84
N ASP A 93 -1.27 -16.06 7.85
CA ASP A 93 0.05 -16.43 7.35
C ASP A 93 0.05 -16.39 5.81
N LEU A 94 1.02 -15.68 5.21
CA LEU A 94 1.09 -15.46 3.76
C LEU A 94 1.23 -16.78 2.97
N ASP A 95 1.96 -17.76 3.50
CA ASP A 95 2.18 -19.02 2.79
C ASP A 95 0.94 -19.93 2.84
N LYS A 96 0.22 -19.91 3.95
CA LYS A 96 -0.96 -20.75 4.19
C LYS A 96 -2.25 -20.13 3.67
N ASN A 97 -2.37 -18.81 3.77
CA ASN A 97 -3.60 -18.06 3.52
C ASN A 97 -3.41 -16.90 2.53
N PRO A 98 -2.79 -17.11 1.34
CA PRO A 98 -2.42 -16.01 0.44
C PRO A 98 -3.62 -15.22 -0.10
N ARG A 99 -4.80 -15.81 -0.18
CA ARG A 99 -6.02 -15.12 -0.62
C ARG A 99 -6.53 -14.15 0.45
N GLN A 100 -6.55 -14.58 1.71
CA GLN A 100 -6.95 -13.75 2.86
C GLN A 100 -5.98 -12.59 3.06
N VAL A 101 -4.68 -12.84 2.94
CA VAL A 101 -3.65 -11.79 2.98
C VAL A 101 -3.92 -10.75 1.90
N ARG A 102 -4.13 -11.14 0.64
CA ARG A 102 -4.45 -10.20 -0.44
C ARG A 102 -5.76 -9.44 -0.23
N ALA A 103 -6.77 -10.10 0.35
CA ALA A 103 -8.03 -9.44 0.67
C ALA A 103 -7.90 -8.42 1.83
N SER A 104 -6.88 -8.58 2.69
CA SER A 104 -6.63 -7.68 3.82
C SER A 104 -5.77 -6.47 3.47
N VAL A 105 -5.26 -6.37 2.22
CA VAL A 105 -4.34 -5.31 1.82
C VAL A 105 -4.81 -4.61 0.55
N GLY A 106 -4.90 -3.29 0.59
CA GLY A 106 -4.99 -2.44 -0.59
C GLY A 106 -3.60 -1.89 -0.94
N ILE A 107 -3.23 -1.91 -2.21
CA ILE A 107 -1.91 -1.44 -2.65
C ILE A 107 -2.06 -0.36 -3.71
N VAL A 108 -1.41 0.78 -3.46
CA VAL A 108 -1.26 1.87 -4.41
C VAL A 108 0.17 1.85 -4.93
N PRO A 109 0.40 1.41 -6.17
CA PRO A 109 1.76 1.34 -6.72
C PRO A 109 2.31 2.73 -7.06
N GLN A 110 3.62 2.82 -7.15
CA GLN A 110 4.34 4.03 -7.57
C GLN A 110 3.95 4.47 -8.99
N GLU A 111 3.87 3.50 -9.92
CA GLU A 111 3.54 3.77 -11.31
C GLU A 111 2.03 3.86 -11.54
N ILE A 112 1.61 4.84 -12.38
CA ILE A 112 0.23 4.97 -12.79
C ILE A 112 -0.03 4.03 -13.98
N ASN A 113 -0.42 2.81 -13.66
CA ASN A 113 -0.76 1.81 -14.67
C ASN A 113 -2.27 1.54 -14.64
N VAL A 114 -3.00 2.24 -15.50
CA VAL A 114 -4.47 2.12 -15.63
C VAL A 114 -4.85 1.93 -17.08
N ASP A 115 -5.79 1.02 -17.34
CA ASP A 115 -6.29 0.76 -18.68
C ASP A 115 -7.03 2.00 -19.23
N PRO A 116 -6.62 2.56 -20.38
CA PRO A 116 -7.17 3.79 -20.93
C PRO A 116 -8.62 3.66 -21.42
N PHE A 117 -9.12 2.44 -21.63
CA PHE A 117 -10.44 2.16 -22.22
C PHE A 117 -11.57 2.04 -21.21
N PHE A 118 -11.25 1.94 -19.91
CA PHE A 118 -12.27 1.93 -18.86
C PHE A 118 -12.58 3.33 -18.35
N THR A 119 -13.76 3.47 -17.75
CA THR A 119 -14.11 4.62 -16.91
C THR A 119 -13.75 4.33 -15.44
N PRO A 120 -13.54 5.33 -14.59
CA PRO A 120 -13.32 5.15 -13.16
C PRO A 120 -14.33 4.21 -12.51
N LYS A 121 -15.61 4.48 -12.70
CA LYS A 121 -16.71 3.66 -12.14
C LYS A 121 -16.60 2.20 -12.59
N LYS A 122 -16.41 1.96 -13.88
CA LYS A 122 -16.30 0.61 -14.42
C LYS A 122 -15.08 -0.14 -13.89
N LEU A 123 -13.93 0.55 -13.81
CA LEU A 123 -12.69 -0.03 -13.27
C LEU A 123 -12.87 -0.44 -11.80
N LEU A 124 -13.47 0.42 -10.98
CA LEU A 124 -13.71 0.13 -9.57
C LEU A 124 -14.70 -1.03 -9.38
N ASP A 125 -15.75 -1.08 -10.19
CA ASP A 125 -16.72 -2.19 -10.16
C ASP A 125 -16.09 -3.53 -10.53
N ILE A 126 -15.22 -3.55 -11.55
CA ILE A 126 -14.47 -4.75 -11.94
C ILE A 126 -13.55 -5.16 -10.80
N GLN A 127 -12.80 -4.22 -10.24
CA GLN A 127 -11.87 -4.48 -9.14
C GLN A 127 -12.61 -5.05 -7.92
N ALA A 128 -13.72 -4.47 -7.50
CA ALA A 128 -14.55 -4.97 -6.41
C ALA A 128 -15.02 -6.42 -6.69
N GLY A 129 -15.44 -6.69 -7.93
CA GLY A 129 -15.84 -8.03 -8.34
C GLY A 129 -14.70 -9.05 -8.27
N MET A 130 -13.46 -8.67 -8.61
CA MET A 130 -12.28 -9.54 -8.51
C MET A 130 -11.96 -9.93 -7.04
N TYR A 131 -12.30 -9.07 -6.08
CA TYR A 131 -12.23 -9.37 -4.65
C TYR A 131 -13.47 -10.09 -4.10
N GLY A 132 -14.44 -10.43 -4.97
CA GLY A 132 -15.66 -11.15 -4.57
C GLY A 132 -16.73 -10.28 -3.91
N VAL A 133 -16.62 -8.93 -3.98
CA VAL A 133 -17.63 -8.03 -3.44
C VAL A 133 -18.89 -8.09 -4.30
N ALA A 134 -20.00 -8.57 -3.73
CA ALA A 134 -21.26 -8.67 -4.43
C ALA A 134 -21.77 -7.29 -4.89
N LYS A 135 -22.48 -7.22 -6.02
CA LYS A 135 -22.91 -5.92 -6.60
C LYS A 135 -23.65 -5.01 -5.59
N LYS A 136 -24.48 -5.59 -4.75
CA LYS A 136 -25.28 -4.86 -3.73
C LYS A 136 -24.43 -4.26 -2.61
N ASP A 137 -23.23 -4.82 -2.38
CA ASP A 137 -22.33 -4.43 -1.28
C ASP A 137 -21.20 -3.53 -1.76
N ARG A 138 -21.17 -3.19 -3.07
CA ARG A 138 -20.14 -2.32 -3.64
C ARG A 138 -20.33 -0.88 -3.18
N ILE A 139 -19.26 -0.26 -2.79
CA ILE A 139 -19.21 1.13 -2.34
C ILE A 139 -18.57 2.04 -3.40
N THR A 140 -18.66 1.68 -4.67
CA THR A 140 -18.02 2.38 -5.79
C THR A 140 -18.32 3.88 -5.80
N ASP A 141 -19.59 4.27 -5.67
CA ASP A 141 -19.98 5.69 -5.68
C ASP A 141 -19.43 6.43 -4.46
N LYS A 142 -19.47 5.82 -3.27
CA LYS A 142 -18.88 6.39 -2.06
C LYS A 142 -17.36 6.58 -2.18
N ILE A 143 -16.66 5.62 -2.79
CA ILE A 143 -15.20 5.74 -3.01
C ILE A 143 -14.88 6.83 -4.03
N LEU A 144 -15.67 6.97 -5.09
CA LEU A 144 -15.53 8.06 -6.06
C LEU A 144 -15.72 9.43 -5.40
N GLU A 145 -16.67 9.55 -4.49
CA GLU A 145 -16.89 10.76 -3.69
C GLU A 145 -15.67 11.06 -2.78
N LEU A 146 -15.23 10.09 -1.99
CA LEU A 146 -14.06 10.21 -1.11
C LEU A 146 -12.78 10.63 -1.85
N THR A 147 -12.64 10.19 -3.11
CA THR A 147 -11.47 10.50 -3.94
C THR A 147 -11.71 11.70 -4.87
N SER A 148 -12.85 12.41 -4.74
CA SER A 148 -13.25 13.56 -5.57
C SER A 148 -13.16 13.25 -7.07
N LEU A 149 -13.77 12.12 -7.47
CA LEU A 149 -13.83 11.64 -8.84
C LEU A 149 -15.27 11.42 -9.33
N THR A 150 -16.28 11.86 -8.59
CA THR A 150 -17.70 11.65 -8.91
C THR A 150 -18.07 12.25 -10.27
N ASP A 151 -17.62 13.47 -10.54
CA ASP A 151 -17.84 14.19 -11.81
C ASP A 151 -17.09 13.56 -13.01
N LYS A 152 -16.18 12.65 -12.76
CA LYS A 152 -15.38 11.90 -13.75
C LYS A 152 -15.69 10.41 -13.77
N ALA A 153 -16.71 9.96 -13.04
CA ALA A 153 -17.06 8.55 -12.88
C ALA A 153 -17.19 7.80 -14.22
N ASP A 154 -17.80 8.44 -15.21
CA ASP A 154 -18.08 7.89 -16.54
C ASP A 154 -17.18 8.47 -17.65
N SER A 155 -16.18 9.28 -17.31
CA SER A 155 -15.19 9.80 -18.24
C SER A 155 -14.15 8.73 -18.58
N TYR A 156 -13.66 8.70 -19.83
CA TYR A 156 -12.57 7.77 -20.18
C TYR A 156 -11.28 8.11 -19.44
N MET A 157 -10.53 7.06 -19.03
CA MET A 157 -9.28 7.18 -18.29
C MET A 157 -8.25 8.10 -18.97
N ARG A 158 -8.21 8.13 -20.30
CA ARG A 158 -7.31 8.99 -21.10
C ARG A 158 -7.55 10.48 -20.90
N SER A 159 -8.76 10.88 -20.47
CA SER A 159 -9.12 12.29 -20.23
C SER A 159 -8.78 12.76 -18.81
N LEU A 160 -8.35 11.85 -17.93
CA LEU A 160 -7.99 12.19 -16.56
C LEU A 160 -6.59 12.77 -16.48
N SER A 161 -6.40 13.80 -15.65
CA SER A 161 -5.08 14.32 -15.29
C SER A 161 -4.27 13.29 -14.50
N GLY A 162 -2.95 13.49 -14.40
CA GLY A 162 -2.08 12.64 -13.60
C GLY A 162 -2.54 12.52 -12.13
N GLY A 163 -2.94 13.64 -11.53
CA GLY A 163 -3.48 13.67 -10.17
C GLY A 163 -4.80 12.92 -10.03
N MET A 164 -5.71 13.01 -11.02
CA MET A 164 -6.95 12.23 -11.02
C MET A 164 -6.66 10.73 -11.12
N LYS A 165 -5.72 10.34 -11.97
CA LYS A 165 -5.29 8.93 -12.09
C LYS A 165 -4.68 8.42 -10.78
N ARG A 166 -3.90 9.24 -10.07
CA ARG A 166 -3.33 8.88 -8.77
C ARG A 166 -4.44 8.65 -7.72
N ARG A 167 -5.44 9.56 -7.65
CA ARG A 167 -6.61 9.38 -6.78
C ARG A 167 -7.44 8.15 -7.14
N LEU A 168 -7.52 7.81 -8.43
CA LEU A 168 -8.18 6.58 -8.87
C LEU A 168 -7.43 5.31 -8.46
N LEU A 169 -6.09 5.30 -8.43
CA LEU A 169 -5.31 4.18 -7.88
C LEU A 169 -5.60 3.99 -6.39
N LEU A 170 -5.71 5.08 -5.63
CA LEU A 170 -6.14 5.02 -4.24
C LEU A 170 -7.56 4.44 -4.13
N ALA A 171 -8.52 4.96 -4.92
CA ALA A 171 -9.87 4.44 -4.99
C ALA A 171 -9.90 2.93 -5.29
N LYS A 172 -9.10 2.48 -6.28
CA LYS A 172 -8.96 1.07 -6.66
C LYS A 172 -8.44 0.20 -5.52
N ALA A 173 -7.50 0.70 -4.72
CA ALA A 173 -6.96 -0.03 -3.58
C ALA A 173 -7.96 -0.18 -2.43
N MET A 174 -9.00 0.67 -2.38
CA MET A 174 -9.96 0.75 -1.28
C MET A 174 -11.30 0.05 -1.56
N VAL A 175 -11.62 -0.34 -2.79
CA VAL A 175 -12.96 -0.84 -3.17
C VAL A 175 -13.41 -2.10 -2.43
N HIS A 176 -12.48 -2.89 -1.90
CA HIS A 176 -12.75 -4.08 -1.10
C HIS A 176 -12.61 -3.84 0.41
N GLN A 177 -12.48 -2.56 0.82
CA GLN A 177 -12.41 -2.11 2.22
C GLN A 177 -11.32 -2.84 3.04
N PRO A 178 -10.05 -2.82 2.58
CA PRO A 178 -8.98 -3.52 3.28
C PRO A 178 -8.66 -2.83 4.60
N PRO A 179 -8.33 -3.57 5.68
CA PRO A 179 -7.88 -3.00 6.94
C PRO A 179 -6.47 -2.38 6.86
N ILE A 180 -5.70 -2.72 5.82
CA ILE A 180 -4.34 -2.20 5.60
C ILE A 180 -4.25 -1.59 4.21
N LEU A 181 -3.71 -0.37 4.12
CA LEU A 181 -3.40 0.29 2.86
C LEU A 181 -1.90 0.54 2.75
N ILE A 182 -1.28 0.04 1.69
CA ILE A 182 0.15 0.24 1.40
C ILE A 182 0.27 1.20 0.22
N LEU A 183 1.02 2.29 0.43
CA LEU A 183 1.26 3.34 -0.56
C LEU A 183 2.74 3.33 -0.95
N ASP A 184 3.05 2.93 -2.19
CA ASP A 184 4.44 2.89 -2.67
C ASP A 184 4.80 4.22 -3.33
N GLU A 185 5.59 5.03 -2.62
CA GLU A 185 6.03 6.37 -3.04
C GLU A 185 4.89 7.24 -3.63
N PRO A 186 3.79 7.43 -2.89
CA PRO A 186 2.55 7.99 -3.43
C PRO A 186 2.69 9.43 -3.89
N THR A 187 3.73 10.13 -3.46
CA THR A 187 4.01 11.56 -3.73
C THR A 187 5.14 11.76 -4.73
N ALA A 188 5.74 10.67 -5.23
CA ALA A 188 6.81 10.76 -6.23
C ALA A 188 6.33 11.44 -7.52
N GLY A 189 7.03 12.50 -7.93
CA GLY A 189 6.70 13.27 -9.14
C GLY A 189 5.40 14.08 -9.08
N VAL A 190 4.90 14.34 -7.88
CA VAL A 190 3.68 15.11 -7.62
C VAL A 190 4.05 16.51 -7.13
N ASP A 191 3.32 17.53 -7.60
CA ASP A 191 3.47 18.91 -7.10
C ASP A 191 3.10 19.04 -5.61
N VAL A 192 3.53 20.15 -4.99
CA VAL A 192 3.40 20.36 -3.54
C VAL A 192 1.95 20.36 -3.07
N ASP A 193 1.04 21.00 -3.84
CA ASP A 193 -0.37 21.12 -3.45
C ASP A 193 -1.09 19.77 -3.51
N LEU A 194 -0.81 18.99 -4.55
CA LEU A 194 -1.38 17.66 -4.72
C LEU A 194 -0.82 16.67 -3.69
N ARG A 195 0.47 16.81 -3.33
CA ARG A 195 1.11 16.04 -2.25
C ARG A 195 0.38 16.27 -0.93
N GLN A 196 0.14 17.54 -0.56
CA GLN A 196 -0.53 17.86 0.69
C GLN A 196 -1.94 17.28 0.75
N LYS A 197 -2.74 17.43 -0.31
CA LYS A 197 -4.08 16.83 -0.41
C LYS A 197 -4.07 15.30 -0.27
N LEU A 198 -3.07 14.63 -0.86
CA LEU A 198 -2.94 13.19 -0.76
C LEU A 198 -2.63 12.76 0.68
N LEU A 199 -1.73 13.47 1.37
CA LEU A 199 -1.41 13.20 2.78
C LEU A 199 -2.60 13.49 3.71
N GLU A 200 -3.41 14.51 3.42
CA GLU A 200 -4.66 14.78 4.14
C GLU A 200 -5.66 13.62 3.97
N ASN A 201 -5.84 13.12 2.75
CA ASN A 201 -6.70 11.97 2.49
C ASN A 201 -6.22 10.71 3.23
N VAL A 202 -4.89 10.48 3.27
CA VAL A 202 -4.29 9.36 4.01
C VAL A 202 -4.58 9.48 5.51
N LYS A 203 -4.43 10.68 6.09
CA LYS A 203 -4.76 10.93 7.50
C LYS A 203 -6.24 10.72 7.79
N GLU A 204 -7.13 11.13 6.88
CA GLU A 204 -8.57 10.95 7.06
C GLU A 204 -8.95 9.46 7.02
N LEU A 205 -8.37 8.66 6.12
CA LEU A 205 -8.56 7.21 6.09
C LEU A 205 -8.06 6.54 7.38
N ASN A 206 -6.93 6.99 7.90
CA ASN A 206 -6.40 6.47 9.15
C ASN A 206 -7.32 6.78 10.35
N LYS A 207 -7.91 7.98 10.44
CA LYS A 207 -8.92 8.31 11.45
C LYS A 207 -10.15 7.40 11.38
N GLN A 208 -10.46 6.87 10.19
CA GLN A 208 -11.53 5.88 10.00
C GLN A 208 -11.12 4.45 10.37
N GLY A 209 -9.91 4.25 10.93
CA GLY A 209 -9.41 2.98 11.42
C GLY A 209 -8.54 2.19 10.44
N VAL A 210 -8.28 2.71 9.23
CA VAL A 210 -7.40 2.03 8.26
C VAL A 210 -5.95 2.17 8.69
N THR A 211 -5.22 1.06 8.76
CA THR A 211 -3.77 1.08 8.98
C THR A 211 -3.06 1.45 7.69
N ILE A 212 -2.13 2.39 7.75
CA ILE A 212 -1.43 2.90 6.58
C ILE A 212 0.06 2.53 6.65
N ILE A 213 0.58 1.97 5.56
CA ILE A 213 2.03 1.78 5.37
C ILE A 213 2.44 2.63 4.19
N LEU A 214 3.33 3.59 4.43
CA LEU A 214 3.79 4.55 3.45
C LEU A 214 5.26 4.33 3.16
N THR A 215 5.64 4.09 1.90
CA THR A 215 7.05 4.13 1.53
C THR A 215 7.40 5.50 0.96
N THR A 216 8.56 6.01 1.32
CA THR A 216 9.08 7.27 0.79
C THR A 216 10.60 7.30 0.84
N HIS A 217 11.20 8.16 0.03
CA HIS A 217 12.60 8.53 0.14
C HIS A 217 12.77 9.98 0.64
N TYR A 218 11.67 10.67 0.94
CA TYR A 218 11.66 12.04 1.48
C TYR A 218 11.46 12.01 3.00
N LEU A 219 12.42 12.55 3.75
CA LEU A 219 12.35 12.66 5.22
C LEU A 219 11.14 13.47 5.73
N GLN A 220 10.64 14.40 4.93
CA GLN A 220 9.50 15.27 5.32
C GLN A 220 8.14 14.54 5.27
N GLU A 221 8.08 13.35 4.67
CA GLU A 221 6.86 12.54 4.55
C GLU A 221 6.81 11.41 5.58
N ALA A 222 7.97 11.07 6.12
CA ALA A 222 8.14 10.11 7.20
C ALA A 222 8.07 10.82 8.55
#